data_85b076f4a554e18357c6177865e5933e
#
_entry.id   85b076f4a554e18357c6177865e5933e
#
_cell.length_a   1.000
_cell.length_b   1.000
_cell.length_c   1.000
_cell.angle_alpha   90.00
_cell.angle_beta   90.00
_cell.angle_gamma   90.00
#
_symmetry.space_group_name_H-M   'P 1'
#
loop_
_entity.id
_entity.type
_entity.pdbx_description
1 polymer ?
#
loop_
_entity_poly.entity_id
_entity_poly.type
_entity_poly.pdbx_seq_one_letter_code
_entity_poly.pdbx_strand_id
1 'polypeptide(L)'
;MKENYLEALKWYGKAADMGNAEAKYKIGKILWEEGKRYLQEIWEQGKIAASELIKEKQIGISYEDCIVFCSTELFSISADKRWKGIIEYSLDKINWYNWDGEEIKSYIIYMRGYGNTEITGAFYHEGWRFETKDKLICRGNIEALLNYKLCANGEHPPMSDRCYRGMFKGCTSLVEAPALPATKLAKGCYNSM
;
A
#
# COMPACT_ATOMS: atom_id res chain seq x y z
N MET A 1 -2.23 32.41 6.79
CA MET A 1 -1.82 31.58 7.95
C MET A 1 -0.50 30.81 7.76
N LYS A 2 -0.14 30.38 6.53
CA LYS A 2 1.15 29.67 6.26
C LYS A 2 2.41 30.51 6.52
N GLU A 3 2.38 31.81 6.34
CA GLU A 3 3.54 32.70 6.54
C GLU A 3 3.94 32.85 8.01
N ASN A 4 2.97 32.82 8.93
CA ASN A 4 3.21 33.15 10.34
C ASN A 4 3.99 32.06 11.10
N TYR A 5 3.85 30.79 10.76
CA TYR A 5 4.57 29.73 11.46
C TYR A 5 6.00 29.51 10.94
N LEU A 6 6.25 29.79 9.65
CA LEU A 6 7.61 29.78 9.09
C LEU A 6 8.48 30.86 9.73
N GLU A 7 7.89 32.04 9.94
CA GLU A 7 8.56 33.13 10.64
C GLU A 7 8.80 32.77 12.11
N ALA A 8 7.82 32.17 12.79
CA ALA A 8 7.98 31.67 14.15
C ALA A 8 9.09 30.62 14.25
N LEU A 9 9.14 29.63 13.33
CA LEU A 9 10.21 28.65 13.28
C LEU A 9 11.59 29.29 13.08
N LYS A 10 11.70 30.32 12.28
CA LYS A 10 12.96 31.05 12.07
C LYS A 10 13.45 31.75 13.35
N TRP A 11 12.55 32.38 14.11
CA TRP A 11 12.90 33.03 15.37
C TRP A 11 13.23 32.03 16.48
N TYR A 12 12.42 30.97 16.63
CA TYR A 12 12.70 29.90 17.56
C TYR A 12 14.00 29.14 17.21
N GLY A 13 14.31 28.99 15.92
CA GLY A 13 15.56 28.38 15.46
C GLY A 13 16.78 29.14 16.01
N LYS A 14 16.82 30.45 15.81
CA LYS A 14 17.89 31.31 16.35
C LYS A 14 18.03 31.20 17.88
N ALA A 15 16.93 31.16 18.61
CA ALA A 15 16.95 31.01 20.06
C ALA A 15 17.42 29.61 20.49
N ALA A 16 17.01 28.57 19.75
CA ALA A 16 17.42 27.18 19.98
C ALA A 16 18.94 26.97 19.76
N ASP A 17 19.51 27.63 18.75
CA ASP A 17 20.96 27.60 18.45
C ASP A 17 21.77 28.26 19.60
N MET A 18 21.16 29.22 20.31
CA MET A 18 21.74 29.82 21.53
C MET A 18 21.47 28.97 22.80
N GLY A 19 20.98 27.74 22.65
CA GLY A 19 20.79 26.80 23.75
C GLY A 19 19.42 26.91 24.46
N ASN A 20 18.47 27.72 23.98
CA ASN A 20 17.18 27.90 24.61
C ASN A 20 16.32 26.63 24.48
N ALA A 21 16.10 25.92 25.58
CA ALA A 21 15.34 24.67 25.62
C ALA A 21 13.84 24.87 25.32
N GLU A 22 13.25 26.01 25.73
CA GLU A 22 11.85 26.34 25.42
C GLU A 22 11.65 26.55 23.91
N ALA A 23 12.61 27.18 23.24
CA ALA A 23 12.58 27.36 21.79
C ALA A 23 12.61 26.01 21.05
N LYS A 24 13.44 25.07 21.49
CA LYS A 24 13.48 23.68 20.96
C LYS A 24 12.12 22.98 21.12
N TYR A 25 11.49 23.10 22.29
CA TYR A 25 10.16 22.56 22.53
C TYR A 25 9.09 23.17 21.62
N LYS A 26 9.10 24.51 21.43
CA LYS A 26 8.15 25.20 20.56
C LYS A 26 8.30 24.78 19.09
N ILE A 27 9.53 24.61 18.61
CA ILE A 27 9.81 24.07 17.27
C ILE A 27 9.19 22.67 17.14
N GLY A 28 9.48 21.77 18.08
CA GLY A 28 8.94 20.41 18.07
C GLY A 28 7.41 20.40 18.04
N LYS A 29 6.76 21.26 18.82
CA LYS A 29 5.30 21.38 18.83
C LYS A 29 4.73 21.86 17.50
N ILE A 30 5.33 22.89 16.90
CA ILE A 30 4.90 23.41 15.58
C ILE A 30 5.02 22.33 14.52
N LEU A 31 6.18 21.65 14.45
CA LEU A 31 6.41 20.57 13.48
C LEU A 31 5.44 19.40 13.66
N TRP A 32 5.10 19.05 14.90
CA TRP A 32 4.14 18.01 15.21
C TRP A 32 2.72 18.35 14.73
N GLU A 33 2.23 19.58 14.99
CA GLU A 33 0.89 20.01 14.56
C GLU A 33 0.80 20.13 13.03
N GLU A 34 1.85 20.61 12.36
CA GLU A 34 1.91 20.64 10.90
C GLU A 34 1.95 19.22 10.32
N GLY A 35 2.73 18.32 10.91
CA GLY A 35 2.78 16.91 10.48
C GLY A 35 1.41 16.22 10.56
N LYS A 36 0.65 16.44 11.63
CA LYS A 36 -0.73 15.92 11.74
C LYS A 36 -1.64 16.46 10.64
N ARG A 37 -1.56 17.76 10.34
CA ARG A 37 -2.38 18.37 9.30
C ARG A 37 -2.09 17.77 7.93
N TYR A 38 -0.80 17.58 7.57
CA TYR A 38 -0.42 16.96 6.31
C TYR A 38 -0.92 15.50 6.22
N LEU A 39 -0.82 14.74 7.31
CA LEU A 39 -1.34 13.38 7.35
C LEU A 39 -2.86 13.35 7.14
N GLN A 40 -3.58 14.28 7.74
CA GLN A 40 -5.03 14.38 7.58
C GLN A 40 -5.41 14.75 6.14
N GLU A 41 -4.72 15.69 5.51
CA GLU A 41 -4.92 16.06 4.11
C GLU A 41 -4.69 14.85 3.18
N ILE A 42 -3.62 14.07 3.40
CA ILE A 42 -3.33 12.83 2.63
C ILE A 42 -4.43 11.80 2.82
N TRP A 43 -4.91 11.60 4.05
CA TRP A 43 -5.99 10.66 4.32
C TRP A 43 -7.31 11.05 3.65
N GLU A 44 -7.69 12.32 3.70
CA GLU A 44 -8.90 12.81 3.02
C GLU A 44 -8.79 12.64 1.49
N GLN A 45 -7.64 12.95 0.90
CA GLN A 45 -7.39 12.71 -0.53
C GLN A 45 -7.48 11.21 -0.87
N GLY A 46 -6.89 10.35 -0.05
CA GLY A 46 -6.98 8.90 -0.21
C GLY A 46 -8.41 8.37 -0.12
N LYS A 47 -9.21 8.90 0.80
CA LYS A 47 -10.62 8.56 0.94
C LYS A 47 -11.45 8.96 -0.27
N ILE A 48 -11.21 10.15 -0.82
CA ILE A 48 -11.87 10.62 -2.04
C ILE A 48 -11.49 9.71 -3.21
N ALA A 49 -10.19 9.46 -3.42
CA ALA A 49 -9.71 8.60 -4.49
C ALA A 49 -10.26 7.17 -4.38
N ALA A 50 -10.32 6.59 -3.19
CA ALA A 50 -10.92 5.28 -2.95
C ALA A 50 -12.42 5.28 -3.29
N SER A 51 -13.15 6.32 -2.90
CA SER A 51 -14.58 6.45 -3.19
C SER A 51 -14.86 6.57 -4.68
N GLU A 52 -14.01 7.27 -5.43
CA GLU A 52 -14.09 7.38 -6.88
C GLU A 52 -13.81 6.02 -7.55
N LEU A 53 -12.72 5.34 -7.17
CA LEU A 53 -12.40 3.99 -7.65
C LEU A 53 -13.52 2.97 -7.41
N ILE A 54 -14.18 3.04 -6.25
CA ILE A 54 -15.29 2.14 -5.91
C ILE A 54 -16.52 2.43 -6.77
N LYS A 55 -16.81 3.71 -7.04
CA LYS A 55 -17.93 4.16 -7.88
C LYS A 55 -17.72 3.88 -9.36
N GLU A 56 -16.49 3.98 -9.84
CA GLU A 56 -16.13 3.62 -11.20
C GLU A 56 -16.29 2.11 -11.42
N LYS A 57 -17.52 1.70 -11.68
CA LYS A 57 -17.79 0.39 -12.28
C LYS A 57 -17.10 0.34 -13.64
N GLN A 58 -15.87 -0.18 -13.65
CA GLN A 58 -15.19 -0.69 -14.85
C GLN A 58 -15.38 0.12 -16.13
N ILE A 59 -14.83 1.29 -16.22
CA ILE A 59 -14.45 1.84 -17.51
C ILE A 59 -12.93 1.69 -17.61
N GLY A 60 -12.50 0.49 -18.07
CA GLY A 60 -11.25 0.28 -18.79
C GLY A 60 -9.93 0.75 -18.17
N ILE A 61 -9.84 1.01 -16.87
CA ILE A 61 -8.54 1.24 -16.23
C ILE A 61 -7.89 -0.12 -16.00
N SER A 62 -7.01 -0.51 -16.90
CA SER A 62 -6.17 -1.67 -16.74
C SER A 62 -5.06 -1.35 -15.74
N TYR A 63 -5.04 -2.05 -14.61
CA TYR A 63 -3.91 -2.05 -13.67
C TYR A 63 -3.00 -3.23 -13.98
N GLU A 64 -2.40 -3.24 -15.19
CA GLU A 64 -1.52 -4.33 -15.60
C GLU A 64 -0.22 -4.34 -14.79
N ASP A 65 0.24 -3.17 -14.34
CA ASP A 65 1.50 -2.94 -13.66
C ASP A 65 1.40 -2.97 -12.12
N CYS A 66 0.20 -3.13 -11.56
CA CYS A 66 0.02 -3.18 -10.10
C CYS A 66 -1.31 -3.84 -9.72
N ILE A 67 -1.47 -4.14 -8.43
CA ILE A 67 -2.77 -4.33 -7.81
C ILE A 67 -3.10 -3.11 -6.95
N VAL A 68 -4.38 -2.86 -6.73
CA VAL A 68 -4.86 -1.79 -5.86
C VAL A 68 -5.87 -2.35 -4.88
N PHE A 69 -5.67 -2.04 -3.61
CA PHE A 69 -6.64 -2.26 -2.54
C PHE A 69 -7.33 -0.95 -2.21
N CYS A 70 -8.65 -0.96 -2.05
CA CYS A 70 -9.39 0.22 -1.63
C CYS A 70 -10.61 -0.14 -0.76
N SER A 71 -10.97 0.77 0.14
CA SER A 71 -12.14 0.68 1.01
C SER A 71 -12.67 2.08 1.31
N THR A 72 -13.97 2.19 1.66
CA THR A 72 -14.57 3.45 2.12
C THR A 72 -14.15 3.80 3.54
N GLU A 73 -13.65 2.82 4.30
CA GLU A 73 -13.09 2.99 5.64
C GLU A 73 -11.59 2.72 5.64
N LEU A 74 -10.91 3.28 6.63
CA LEU A 74 -9.48 3.06 6.82
C LEU A 74 -9.24 1.57 7.05
N PHE A 75 -8.33 0.99 6.27
CA PHE A 75 -7.94 -0.42 6.41
C PHE A 75 -6.42 -0.55 6.53
N SER A 76 -5.97 -1.71 7.01
CA SER A 76 -4.54 -2.02 7.03
C SER A 76 -4.21 -3.32 6.32
N ILE A 77 -2.98 -3.38 5.81
CA ILE A 77 -2.36 -4.57 5.24
C ILE A 77 -1.04 -4.81 5.95
N SER A 78 -0.80 -6.04 6.37
CA SER A 78 0.51 -6.51 6.85
C SER A 78 0.77 -7.94 6.39
N ALA A 79 2.03 -8.37 6.39
CA ALA A 79 2.40 -9.75 6.06
C ALA A 79 3.72 -10.14 6.70
N ASP A 80 3.93 -11.43 6.92
CA ASP A 80 5.26 -11.95 7.18
C ASP A 80 6.00 -12.04 5.84
N LYS A 81 7.12 -11.31 5.70
CA LYS A 81 7.90 -11.28 4.45
C LYS A 81 8.39 -12.67 4.07
N ARG A 82 7.87 -13.20 2.95
CA ARG A 82 8.25 -14.50 2.37
C ARG A 82 8.82 -14.37 0.96
N TRP A 83 8.53 -13.28 0.27
CA TRP A 83 9.08 -12.97 -1.05
C TRP A 83 10.57 -12.66 -0.98
N LYS A 84 11.30 -13.04 -2.03
CA LYS A 84 12.78 -12.87 -2.10
C LYS A 84 13.20 -11.59 -2.84
N GLY A 85 12.39 -11.17 -3.80
CA GLY A 85 12.61 -9.92 -4.53
C GLY A 85 12.13 -8.70 -3.76
N ILE A 86 11.59 -7.76 -4.48
CA ILE A 86 11.08 -6.49 -3.96
C ILE A 86 9.55 -6.50 -4.08
N ILE A 87 8.86 -6.03 -3.05
CA ILE A 87 7.49 -5.53 -3.15
C ILE A 87 7.52 -4.05 -2.78
N GLU A 88 6.86 -3.25 -3.59
CA GLU A 88 6.70 -1.81 -3.37
C GLU A 88 5.22 -1.51 -3.15
N TYR A 89 4.94 -0.50 -2.33
CA TYR A 89 3.63 0.08 -2.19
C TYR A 89 3.64 1.57 -2.52
N SER A 90 2.46 2.10 -2.86
CA SER A 90 2.23 3.52 -3.08
C SER A 90 0.82 3.89 -2.60
N LEU A 91 0.63 5.11 -2.14
CA LEU A 91 -0.67 5.67 -1.78
C LEU A 91 -1.23 6.60 -2.86
N ASP A 92 -0.42 6.97 -3.85
CA ASP A 92 -0.72 7.92 -4.91
C ASP A 92 -0.41 7.42 -6.34
N LYS A 93 0.12 6.18 -6.46
CA LYS A 93 0.59 5.57 -7.70
C LYS A 93 1.79 6.31 -8.37
N ILE A 94 2.37 7.29 -7.70
CA ILE A 94 3.50 8.09 -8.17
C ILE A 94 4.74 7.77 -7.35
N ASN A 95 4.64 7.88 -6.03
CA ASN A 95 5.72 7.65 -5.09
C ASN A 95 5.66 6.20 -4.57
N TRP A 96 6.71 5.42 -4.84
CA TRP A 96 6.78 4.00 -4.51
C TRP A 96 7.83 3.76 -3.43
N TYR A 97 7.46 2.99 -2.41
CA TYR A 97 8.28 2.66 -1.25
C TYR A 97 8.42 1.15 -1.12
N ASN A 98 9.62 0.69 -0.77
CA ASN A 98 9.82 -0.73 -0.47
C ASN A 98 8.98 -1.16 0.72
N TRP A 99 8.34 -2.33 0.58
CA TRP A 99 7.56 -2.94 1.65
C TRP A 99 8.22 -4.22 2.14
N ASP A 100 8.37 -4.34 3.44
CA ASP A 100 8.97 -5.50 4.12
C ASP A 100 7.93 -6.35 4.87
N GLY A 101 6.65 -5.99 4.78
CA GLY A 101 5.52 -6.66 5.44
C GLY A 101 4.98 -5.92 6.65
N GLU A 102 5.59 -4.80 7.06
CA GLU A 102 5.05 -4.00 8.15
C GLU A 102 3.68 -3.40 7.82
N GLU A 103 2.92 -3.07 8.84
CA GLU A 103 1.54 -2.58 8.69
C GLU A 103 1.51 -1.26 7.90
N ILE A 104 0.72 -1.24 6.82
CA ILE A 104 0.37 -0.04 6.07
C ILE A 104 -1.11 0.26 6.32
N LYS A 105 -1.44 1.50 6.64
CA LYS A 105 -2.81 1.98 6.90
C LYS A 105 -3.21 3.05 5.92
N SER A 106 -4.31 2.83 5.16
CA SER A 106 -4.82 3.81 4.18
C SER A 106 -6.25 3.49 3.75
N TYR A 107 -6.84 4.36 2.92
CA TYR A 107 -8.08 4.12 2.16
C TYR A 107 -7.82 3.51 0.79
N ILE A 108 -6.59 3.65 0.28
CA ILE A 108 -6.12 3.12 -0.98
C ILE A 108 -4.64 2.74 -0.84
N ILE A 109 -4.28 1.54 -1.34
CA ILE A 109 -2.90 1.05 -1.37
C ILE A 109 -2.69 0.37 -2.73
N TYR A 110 -1.76 0.91 -3.51
CA TYR A 110 -1.25 0.27 -4.72
C TYR A 110 -0.05 -0.59 -4.35
N MET A 111 0.08 -1.76 -4.97
CA MET A 111 1.23 -2.66 -4.74
C MET A 111 1.72 -3.28 -6.04
N ARG A 112 3.02 -3.42 -6.14
CA ARG A 112 3.71 -4.08 -7.24
C ARG A 112 4.98 -4.77 -6.76
N GLY A 113 5.54 -5.66 -7.54
CA GLY A 113 6.76 -6.37 -7.18
C GLY A 113 7.72 -6.56 -8.35
N TYR A 114 8.94 -6.92 -8.02
CA TYR A 114 9.98 -7.22 -9.00
C TYR A 114 10.91 -8.31 -8.50
N GLY A 115 11.24 -9.28 -9.38
CA GLY A 115 12.16 -10.36 -9.06
C GLY A 115 11.60 -11.40 -8.08
N ASN A 116 10.28 -11.47 -7.94
CA ASN A 116 9.62 -12.49 -7.14
C ASN A 116 9.16 -13.67 -8.02
N THR A 117 9.17 -14.87 -7.45
CA THR A 117 8.51 -16.05 -8.00
C THR A 117 7.48 -16.62 -7.02
N GLU A 118 7.49 -16.11 -5.79
CA GLU A 118 6.64 -16.51 -4.67
C GLU A 118 6.32 -15.26 -3.84
N ILE A 119 5.08 -15.13 -3.38
CA ILE A 119 4.59 -14.01 -2.59
C ILE A 119 4.28 -14.43 -1.15
N THR A 120 3.68 -15.61 -0.98
CA THR A 120 3.32 -16.16 0.33
C THR A 120 4.15 -17.39 0.62
N GLY A 121 4.22 -17.81 1.89
CA GLY A 121 4.93 -19.01 2.31
C GLY A 121 4.17 -20.30 2.01
N ALA A 122 4.84 -21.43 2.30
CA ALA A 122 4.30 -22.77 2.09
C ALA A 122 3.17 -23.13 3.07
N PHE A 123 3.02 -22.42 4.19
CA PHE A 123 2.06 -22.72 5.26
C PHE A 123 0.86 -21.78 5.24
N TYR A 124 -0.31 -22.29 5.67
CA TYR A 124 -1.57 -21.53 5.64
C TYR A 124 -1.62 -20.29 6.55
N HIS A 125 -0.75 -20.19 7.54
CA HIS A 125 -0.69 -19.07 8.47
C HIS A 125 0.30 -17.97 8.04
N GLU A 126 0.96 -18.15 6.91
CA GLU A 126 1.97 -17.21 6.38
C GLU A 126 1.40 -16.24 5.33
N GLY A 127 0.09 -16.09 5.30
CA GLY A 127 -0.60 -15.19 4.38
C GLY A 127 -0.49 -13.71 4.77
N TRP A 128 -1.08 -12.91 3.94
CA TRP A 128 -1.25 -11.50 4.24
C TRP A 128 -2.40 -11.30 5.23
N ARG A 129 -2.33 -10.27 6.05
CA ARG A 129 -3.35 -9.90 7.02
C ARG A 129 -4.01 -8.61 6.59
N PHE A 130 -5.33 -8.60 6.58
CA PHE A 130 -6.15 -7.46 6.20
C PHE A 130 -7.07 -7.11 7.37
N GLU A 131 -6.98 -5.89 7.89
CA GLU A 131 -7.87 -5.40 8.94
C GLU A 131 -8.69 -4.25 8.39
N THR A 132 -10.01 -4.41 8.37
CA THR A 132 -10.95 -3.40 7.91
C THR A 132 -12.29 -3.54 8.61
N LYS A 133 -13.02 -2.43 8.74
CA LYS A 133 -14.39 -2.39 9.28
C LYS A 133 -15.45 -2.42 8.19
N ASP A 134 -15.06 -2.30 6.93
CA ASP A 134 -15.96 -2.29 5.78
C ASP A 134 -15.42 -3.19 4.67
N LYS A 135 -16.10 -3.20 3.55
CA LYS A 135 -15.77 -3.96 2.35
C LYS A 135 -14.40 -3.56 1.81
N LEU A 136 -13.59 -4.56 1.49
CA LEU A 136 -12.31 -4.39 0.81
C LEU A 136 -12.47 -4.80 -0.65
N ILE A 137 -11.97 -3.99 -1.55
CA ILE A 137 -11.89 -4.25 -2.98
C ILE A 137 -10.43 -4.39 -3.36
N CYS A 138 -10.10 -5.44 -4.14
CA CYS A 138 -8.80 -5.59 -4.76
C CYS A 138 -8.97 -5.70 -6.27
N ARG A 139 -8.31 -4.84 -7.02
CA ARG A 139 -8.32 -4.80 -8.49
C ARG A 139 -6.92 -4.85 -9.06
N GLY A 140 -6.82 -5.09 -10.36
CA GLY A 140 -5.56 -5.13 -11.10
C GLY A 140 -5.03 -6.54 -11.31
N ASN A 141 -3.83 -6.63 -11.84
CA ASN A 141 -3.18 -7.87 -12.20
C ASN A 141 -2.33 -8.40 -11.03
N ILE A 142 -2.70 -9.56 -10.47
CA ILE A 142 -1.96 -10.12 -9.33
C ILE A 142 -0.53 -10.48 -9.68
N GLU A 143 -0.25 -10.85 -10.94
CA GLU A 143 1.10 -11.19 -11.40
C GLU A 143 2.06 -10.00 -11.30
N ALA A 144 1.53 -8.77 -11.22
CA ALA A 144 2.32 -7.57 -11.00
C ALA A 144 3.09 -7.60 -9.67
N LEU A 145 2.68 -8.40 -8.69
CA LEU A 145 3.45 -8.63 -7.45
C LEU A 145 4.72 -9.47 -7.70
N LEU A 146 4.73 -10.29 -8.76
CA LEU A 146 5.92 -11.06 -9.15
C LEU A 146 6.89 -10.21 -9.94
N ASN A 147 6.38 -9.60 -11.02
CA ASN A 147 7.18 -8.74 -11.88
C ASN A 147 6.30 -7.78 -12.69
N TYR A 148 6.08 -6.58 -12.15
CA TYR A 148 5.25 -5.56 -12.80
C TYR A 148 5.75 -5.13 -14.17
N LYS A 149 7.08 -5.21 -14.43
CA LYS A 149 7.66 -4.81 -15.72
C LYS A 149 7.27 -5.79 -16.84
N LEU A 150 7.21 -7.08 -16.53
CA LEU A 150 6.74 -8.08 -17.50
C LEU A 150 5.24 -7.90 -17.76
N CYS A 151 4.45 -7.73 -16.69
CA CYS A 151 3.01 -7.52 -16.82
C CYS A 151 2.66 -6.27 -17.64
N ALA A 152 3.38 -5.16 -17.44
CA ALA A 152 3.21 -3.93 -18.21
C ALA A 152 3.48 -4.12 -19.73
N ASN A 153 4.28 -5.13 -20.10
CA ASN A 153 4.55 -5.52 -21.49
C ASN A 153 3.59 -6.61 -22.00
N GLY A 154 2.59 -7.02 -21.21
CA GLY A 154 1.69 -8.11 -21.57
C GLY A 154 2.28 -9.51 -21.43
N GLU A 155 3.41 -9.64 -20.70
CA GLU A 155 4.09 -10.89 -20.45
C GLU A 155 3.70 -11.48 -19.09
N HIS A 156 3.76 -12.82 -18.96
CA HIS A 156 3.50 -13.52 -17.72
C HIS A 156 4.80 -13.85 -16.99
N PRO A 157 5.01 -13.39 -15.73
CA PRO A 157 6.20 -13.73 -14.96
C PRO A 157 6.21 -15.21 -14.56
N PRO A 158 7.39 -15.80 -14.35
CA PRO A 158 7.51 -17.17 -13.84
C PRO A 158 6.95 -17.26 -12.42
N MET A 159 6.25 -18.35 -12.13
CA MET A 159 5.52 -18.60 -10.91
C MET A 159 5.98 -19.91 -10.30
N SER A 160 6.36 -19.93 -9.03
CA SER A 160 6.68 -21.15 -8.29
C SER A 160 5.43 -21.83 -7.73
N ASP A 161 5.56 -23.08 -7.32
CA ASP A 161 4.47 -23.81 -6.64
C ASP A 161 4.00 -23.01 -5.40
N ARG A 162 2.69 -22.97 -5.19
CA ARG A 162 2.04 -22.30 -4.06
C ARG A 162 2.28 -20.78 -3.97
N CYS A 163 2.63 -20.14 -5.06
CA CYS A 163 3.05 -18.74 -5.16
C CYS A 163 2.19 -17.74 -4.36
N TYR A 164 0.85 -17.86 -4.43
CA TYR A 164 -0.11 -16.99 -3.73
C TYR A 164 -0.95 -17.78 -2.71
N ARG A 165 -0.47 -18.92 -2.23
CA ARG A 165 -1.25 -19.78 -1.36
C ARG A 165 -1.71 -19.05 -0.11
N GLY A 166 -3.03 -19.02 0.10
CA GLY A 166 -3.64 -18.40 1.28
C GLY A 166 -3.48 -16.89 1.39
N MET A 167 -3.14 -16.19 0.29
CA MET A 167 -2.91 -14.74 0.32
C MET A 167 -4.08 -13.97 0.94
N PHE A 168 -5.32 -14.31 0.57
CA PHE A 168 -6.53 -13.69 1.12
C PHE A 168 -7.26 -14.55 2.14
N LYS A 169 -6.60 -15.59 2.67
CA LYS A 169 -7.23 -16.48 3.63
C LYS A 169 -7.72 -15.73 4.87
N GLY A 170 -9.00 -15.88 5.18
CA GLY A 170 -9.63 -15.20 6.32
C GLY A 170 -10.03 -13.74 6.06
N CYS A 171 -9.75 -13.19 4.89
CA CYS A 171 -10.21 -11.86 4.50
C CYS A 171 -11.70 -11.89 4.10
N THR A 172 -12.59 -11.99 5.09
CA THR A 172 -14.05 -12.04 4.86
C THR A 172 -14.64 -10.75 4.32
N SER A 173 -13.89 -9.66 4.39
CA SER A 173 -14.27 -8.34 3.89
C SER A 173 -14.01 -8.16 2.40
N LEU A 174 -13.23 -9.04 1.76
CA LEU A 174 -12.90 -8.94 0.33
C LEU A 174 -14.14 -9.24 -0.52
N VAL A 175 -14.65 -8.25 -1.22
CA VAL A 175 -15.85 -8.36 -2.07
C VAL A 175 -15.55 -8.37 -3.56
N GLU A 176 -14.36 -7.95 -3.96
CA GLU A 176 -13.85 -7.99 -5.33
C GLU A 176 -12.39 -8.43 -5.30
N ALA A 177 -12.05 -9.47 -6.08
CA ALA A 177 -10.69 -10.02 -6.16
C ALA A 177 -9.94 -9.49 -7.39
N PRO A 178 -8.59 -9.46 -7.36
CA PRO A 178 -7.78 -9.06 -8.50
C PRO A 178 -7.91 -10.04 -9.66
N ALA A 179 -7.54 -9.62 -10.87
CA ALA A 179 -7.45 -10.49 -12.02
C ALA A 179 -6.35 -11.56 -11.82
N LEU A 180 -6.64 -12.78 -12.28
CA LEU A 180 -5.74 -13.93 -12.24
C LEU A 180 -5.40 -14.34 -13.70
N PRO A 181 -4.57 -13.56 -14.42
CA PRO A 181 -4.40 -13.70 -15.87
C PRO A 181 -3.46 -14.83 -16.27
N ALA A 182 -2.80 -15.50 -15.33
CA ALA A 182 -1.81 -16.54 -15.61
C ALA A 182 -2.35 -17.63 -16.55
N THR A 183 -1.66 -17.85 -17.67
CA THR A 183 -1.99 -18.88 -18.66
C THR A 183 -1.35 -20.24 -18.33
N LYS A 184 -0.28 -20.23 -17.52
CA LYS A 184 0.40 -21.43 -17.01
C LYS A 184 0.43 -21.39 -15.50
N LEU A 185 -0.22 -22.35 -14.87
CA LEU A 185 -0.35 -22.42 -13.43
C LEU A 185 0.67 -23.37 -12.82
N ALA A 186 1.44 -22.90 -11.83
CA ALA A 186 2.23 -23.75 -10.97
C ALA A 186 1.33 -24.50 -9.96
N LYS A 187 1.82 -25.61 -9.42
CA LYS A 187 1.04 -26.49 -8.53
C LYS A 187 0.55 -25.73 -7.29
N GLY A 188 -0.77 -25.62 -7.13
CA GLY A 188 -1.40 -25.02 -5.97
C GLY A 188 -1.11 -23.53 -5.79
N CYS A 189 -0.77 -22.82 -6.88
CA CYS A 189 -0.40 -21.40 -6.83
C CYS A 189 -1.49 -20.51 -6.22
N TYR A 190 -2.77 -20.81 -6.45
CA TYR A 190 -3.93 -20.09 -5.89
C TYR A 190 -4.69 -20.87 -4.83
N ASN A 191 -4.06 -21.87 -4.18
CA ASN A 191 -4.75 -22.70 -3.21
C ASN A 191 -5.15 -21.92 -1.95
N SER A 192 -6.41 -22.02 -1.53
CA SER A 192 -6.97 -21.34 -0.35
C SER A 192 -6.80 -19.81 -0.39
N MET A 193 -6.85 -19.27 -1.56
CA MET A 193 -6.81 -17.83 -1.82
C MET A 193 -8.15 -17.18 -1.55
#